data_b05fbe49f7c14f795af567e7530dfee3
#
_entry.id   b05fbe49f7c14f795af567e7530dfee3
#
_cell.length_a   1.000
_cell.length_b   1.000
_cell.length_c   1.000
_cell.angle_alpha   90.00
_cell.angle_beta   90.00
_cell.angle_gamma   90.00
#
_symmetry.space_group_name_H-M   'P 1'
#
loop_
_entity.id
_entity.type
_entity.pdbx_description
1 polymer ?
#
loop_
_entity_poly.entity_id
_entity_poly.type
_entity_poly.pdbx_seq_one_letter_code
_entity_poly.pdbx_strand_id
1 'polypeptide(L)'
;MKRILILLALGALVLNAQDAKIARMLDAKLNISERNDACYALRDSRSPEAVAAFARALESPAIRACAARNLREAGAVEQLKAALNGSDPEIRAVAARELGAMTRPELMDLLDKTAHDPNLMVATNAFQGLSYYQDRAVLPYLLDLTESEGLVAAMALSRAMQFSDPRILAVARRLMASKDVPLRLAALRAIGDLGDSSDLPALRQLAAKAESAAPAGRGFGLVPPLDLSRAAQNAIRQIQSRS
;
A
#
# COMPACT_ATOMS: atom_id res chain seq x y z
N MET A 1 26.14 -43.73 19.34
CA MET A 1 26.59 -43.60 17.93
C MET A 1 25.46 -43.78 16.91
N LYS A 2 24.60 -44.80 16.93
CA LYS A 2 23.51 -45.00 15.95
C LYS A 2 22.51 -43.85 15.86
N ARG A 3 22.10 -43.18 17.00
CA ARG A 3 21.16 -42.05 17.01
C ARG A 3 21.73 -40.78 16.37
N ILE A 4 23.04 -40.52 16.50
CA ILE A 4 23.72 -39.37 15.88
C ILE A 4 23.81 -39.54 14.37
N LEU A 5 24.10 -40.75 13.90
CA LEU A 5 24.14 -41.08 12.47
C LEU A 5 22.76 -40.94 11.79
N ILE A 6 21.67 -41.32 12.49
CA ILE A 6 20.30 -41.16 11.96
C ILE A 6 19.92 -39.69 11.86
N LEU A 7 20.30 -38.86 12.83
CA LEU A 7 20.04 -37.40 12.80
C LEU A 7 20.83 -36.72 11.69
N LEU A 8 22.07 -37.11 11.44
CA LEU A 8 22.90 -36.60 10.34
C LEU A 8 22.35 -37.00 8.96
N ALA A 9 21.89 -38.26 8.82
CA ALA A 9 21.28 -38.73 7.58
C ALA A 9 19.94 -38.07 7.28
N LEU A 10 19.09 -37.83 8.29
CA LEU A 10 17.84 -37.10 8.15
C LEU A 10 18.09 -35.63 7.81
N GLY A 11 19.08 -34.97 8.41
CA GLY A 11 19.49 -33.62 8.09
C GLY A 11 19.95 -33.46 6.64
N ALA A 12 20.77 -34.40 6.14
CA ALA A 12 21.24 -34.41 4.75
C ALA A 12 20.10 -34.65 3.73
N LEU A 13 19.13 -35.50 4.07
CA LEU A 13 17.93 -35.73 3.24
C LEU A 13 17.02 -34.50 3.15
N VAL A 14 16.85 -33.76 4.24
CA VAL A 14 16.03 -32.53 4.28
C VAL A 14 16.70 -31.43 3.48
N LEU A 15 18.02 -31.25 3.60
CA LEU A 15 18.81 -30.30 2.79
C LEU A 15 18.66 -30.62 1.29
N ASN A 16 18.81 -31.87 0.89
CA ASN A 16 18.66 -32.28 -0.51
C ASN A 16 17.25 -32.02 -1.07
N ALA A 17 16.20 -32.21 -0.26
CA ALA A 17 14.84 -31.96 -0.67
C ALA A 17 14.55 -30.45 -0.82
N GLN A 18 15.15 -29.61 0.03
CA GLN A 18 15.04 -28.15 -0.08
C GLN A 18 15.75 -27.64 -1.33
N ASP A 19 16.96 -28.07 -1.59
CA ASP A 19 17.77 -27.69 -2.75
C ASP A 19 17.05 -28.05 -4.06
N ALA A 20 16.43 -29.23 -4.12
CA ALA A 20 15.64 -29.64 -5.27
C ALA A 20 14.44 -28.70 -5.51
N LYS A 21 13.74 -28.24 -4.46
CA LYS A 21 12.64 -27.26 -4.57
C LYS A 21 13.17 -25.91 -5.02
N ILE A 22 14.30 -25.43 -4.48
CA ILE A 22 14.95 -24.19 -4.90
C ILE A 22 15.31 -24.25 -6.38
N ALA A 23 15.93 -25.34 -6.83
CA ALA A 23 16.28 -25.50 -8.23
C ALA A 23 15.05 -25.45 -9.14
N ARG A 24 13.95 -26.15 -8.78
CA ARG A 24 12.69 -26.10 -9.54
C ARG A 24 12.07 -24.71 -9.58
N MET A 25 12.04 -23.99 -8.47
CA MET A 25 11.51 -22.62 -8.40
C MET A 25 12.25 -21.68 -9.35
N LEU A 26 13.57 -21.82 -9.45
CA LEU A 26 14.43 -20.95 -10.26
C LEU A 26 14.58 -21.41 -11.72
N ASP A 27 14.16 -22.62 -12.08
CA ASP A 27 14.31 -23.15 -13.43
C ASP A 27 13.33 -22.47 -14.40
N ALA A 28 13.85 -21.58 -15.25
CA ALA A 28 13.07 -20.87 -16.25
C ALA A 28 12.49 -21.76 -17.37
N LYS A 29 12.94 -23.03 -17.48
CA LYS A 29 12.41 -24.00 -18.45
C LYS A 29 11.11 -24.64 -17.98
N LEU A 30 10.85 -24.65 -16.68
CA LEU A 30 9.60 -25.15 -16.12
C LEU A 30 8.47 -24.15 -16.34
N ASN A 31 7.25 -24.66 -16.45
CA ASN A 31 6.08 -23.81 -16.56
C ASN A 31 5.80 -23.04 -15.24
N ILE A 32 4.95 -22.02 -15.33
CA ILE A 32 4.65 -21.10 -14.21
C ILE A 32 4.05 -21.87 -13.02
N SER A 33 3.19 -22.86 -13.26
CA SER A 33 2.56 -23.65 -12.19
C SER A 33 3.60 -24.42 -11.40
N GLU A 34 4.48 -25.16 -12.09
CA GLU A 34 5.54 -25.96 -11.44
C GLU A 34 6.48 -25.12 -10.60
N ARG A 35 6.82 -23.92 -11.09
CA ARG A 35 7.68 -22.97 -10.37
C ARG A 35 6.97 -22.38 -9.15
N ASN A 36 5.68 -22.03 -9.27
CA ASN A 36 4.89 -21.56 -8.15
C ASN A 36 4.71 -22.66 -7.09
N ASP A 37 4.41 -23.90 -7.49
CA ASP A 37 4.28 -25.03 -6.56
C ASP A 37 5.56 -25.23 -5.75
N ALA A 38 6.73 -25.14 -6.41
CA ALA A 38 8.01 -25.20 -5.75
C ALA A 38 8.24 -24.02 -4.78
N CYS A 39 7.84 -22.79 -5.18
CA CYS A 39 7.89 -21.61 -4.33
C CYS A 39 7.00 -21.76 -3.09
N TYR A 40 5.76 -22.20 -3.25
CA TYR A 40 4.83 -22.44 -2.13
C TYR A 40 5.31 -23.55 -1.21
N ALA A 41 5.94 -24.59 -1.75
CA ALA A 41 6.51 -25.69 -0.96
C ALA A 41 7.72 -25.24 -0.11
N LEU A 42 8.26 -24.04 -0.34
CA LEU A 42 9.37 -23.44 0.41
C LEU A 42 8.90 -22.37 1.42
N ARG A 43 7.59 -22.07 1.53
CA ARG A 43 7.05 -20.95 2.33
C ARG A 43 7.52 -20.91 3.78
N ASP A 44 7.75 -22.07 4.39
CA ASP A 44 8.16 -22.16 5.79
C ASP A 44 9.70 -22.21 5.95
N SER A 45 10.44 -22.15 4.83
CA SER A 45 11.90 -22.20 4.85
C SER A 45 12.48 -20.83 5.22
N ARG A 46 13.37 -20.84 6.20
CA ARG A 46 14.11 -19.68 6.68
C ARG A 46 15.62 -19.84 6.53
N SER A 47 16.05 -20.86 5.80
CA SER A 47 17.48 -21.07 5.58
C SER A 47 18.09 -19.95 4.73
N PRO A 48 19.36 -19.60 4.92
CA PRO A 48 20.04 -18.59 4.13
C PRO A 48 19.95 -18.85 2.61
N GLU A 49 20.01 -20.13 2.21
CA GLU A 49 19.93 -20.57 0.82
C GLU A 49 18.54 -20.29 0.23
N ALA A 50 17.47 -20.60 0.99
CA ALA A 50 16.09 -20.32 0.55
C ALA A 50 15.84 -18.81 0.46
N VAL A 51 16.28 -18.04 1.45
CA VAL A 51 16.16 -16.56 1.46
C VAL A 51 16.89 -15.95 0.26
N ALA A 52 18.11 -16.40 -0.04
CA ALA A 52 18.84 -15.96 -1.22
C ALA A 52 18.13 -16.36 -2.52
N ALA A 53 17.55 -17.55 -2.57
CA ALA A 53 16.76 -18.00 -3.72
C ALA A 53 15.50 -17.18 -3.92
N PHE A 54 14.77 -16.82 -2.87
CA PHE A 54 13.60 -15.93 -2.95
C PHE A 54 13.99 -14.54 -3.44
N ALA A 55 15.10 -13.97 -2.96
CA ALA A 55 15.59 -12.68 -3.43
C ALA A 55 15.88 -12.69 -4.95
N ARG A 56 16.54 -13.75 -5.45
CA ARG A 56 16.74 -13.95 -6.90
C ARG A 56 15.43 -14.15 -7.66
N ALA A 57 14.46 -14.84 -7.08
CA ALA A 57 13.17 -15.12 -7.69
C ALA A 57 12.29 -13.87 -7.89
N LEU A 58 12.60 -12.74 -7.22
CA LEU A 58 11.93 -11.44 -7.47
C LEU A 58 12.10 -10.96 -8.91
N GLU A 59 13.19 -11.32 -9.57
CA GLU A 59 13.43 -10.97 -10.99
C GLU A 59 12.47 -11.68 -11.96
N SER A 60 11.79 -12.74 -11.52
CA SER A 60 10.85 -13.48 -12.33
C SER A 60 9.40 -13.02 -12.08
N PRO A 61 8.75 -12.30 -13.02
CA PRO A 61 7.36 -11.83 -12.84
C PRO A 61 6.39 -12.93 -12.44
N ALA A 62 6.59 -14.14 -12.99
CA ALA A 62 5.71 -15.30 -12.78
C ALA A 62 5.62 -15.77 -11.31
N ILE A 63 6.70 -15.63 -10.55
CA ILE A 63 6.81 -16.12 -9.17
C ILE A 63 7.16 -15.01 -8.17
N ARG A 64 7.32 -13.77 -8.64
CA ARG A 64 7.70 -12.59 -7.84
C ARG A 64 6.84 -12.43 -6.57
N ALA A 65 5.54 -12.52 -6.71
CA ALA A 65 4.60 -12.35 -5.58
C ALA A 65 4.76 -13.46 -4.52
N CYS A 66 4.98 -14.70 -4.94
CA CYS A 66 5.26 -15.80 -4.03
C CYS A 66 6.61 -15.60 -3.32
N ALA A 67 7.65 -15.27 -4.07
CA ALA A 67 9.00 -15.05 -3.53
C ALA A 67 9.04 -13.91 -2.51
N ALA A 68 8.39 -12.78 -2.81
CA ALA A 68 8.33 -11.64 -1.90
C ALA A 68 7.59 -11.98 -0.60
N ARG A 69 6.47 -12.72 -0.70
CA ARG A 69 5.77 -13.23 0.49
C ARG A 69 6.65 -14.14 1.31
N ASN A 70 7.38 -15.07 0.69
CA ASN A 70 8.28 -15.97 1.39
C ASN A 70 9.42 -15.20 2.09
N LEU A 71 9.95 -14.13 1.49
CA LEU A 71 10.90 -13.24 2.16
C LEU A 71 10.28 -12.60 3.42
N ARG A 72 9.04 -12.13 3.34
CA ARG A 72 8.31 -11.60 4.51
C ARG A 72 8.15 -12.69 5.59
N GLU A 73 7.66 -13.87 5.23
CA GLU A 73 7.45 -15.00 6.16
C GLU A 73 8.76 -15.47 6.80
N ALA A 74 9.87 -15.38 6.06
CA ALA A 74 11.21 -15.65 6.57
C ALA A 74 11.76 -14.53 7.47
N GLY A 75 11.10 -13.37 7.55
CA GLY A 75 11.60 -12.21 8.28
C GLY A 75 12.79 -11.53 7.60
N ALA A 76 12.96 -11.71 6.30
CA ALA A 76 14.12 -11.28 5.50
C ALA A 76 14.03 -9.77 5.15
N VAL A 77 14.05 -8.91 6.17
CA VAL A 77 13.90 -7.45 6.03
C VAL A 77 14.95 -6.84 5.14
N GLU A 78 16.20 -7.24 5.30
CA GLU A 78 17.32 -6.65 4.53
C GLU A 78 17.25 -6.99 3.05
N GLN A 79 16.77 -8.20 2.68
CA GLN A 79 16.56 -8.57 1.29
C GLN A 79 15.40 -7.76 0.66
N LEU A 80 14.32 -7.53 1.41
CA LEU A 80 13.22 -6.68 0.94
C LEU A 80 13.63 -5.21 0.85
N LYS A 81 14.45 -4.68 1.77
CA LYS A 81 15.02 -3.33 1.65
C LYS A 81 15.95 -3.21 0.44
N ALA A 82 16.77 -4.21 0.17
CA ALA A 82 17.61 -4.24 -1.02
C ALA A 82 16.77 -4.24 -2.31
N ALA A 83 15.70 -5.04 -2.34
CA ALA A 83 14.74 -5.07 -3.45
C ALA A 83 14.03 -3.72 -3.64
N LEU A 84 13.69 -3.03 -2.55
CA LEU A 84 13.07 -1.70 -2.58
C LEU A 84 13.98 -0.64 -3.22
N ASN A 85 15.29 -0.77 -3.08
CA ASN A 85 16.28 0.13 -3.66
C ASN A 85 16.69 -0.24 -5.11
N GLY A 86 16.10 -1.29 -5.68
CA GLY A 86 16.37 -1.73 -7.05
C GLY A 86 15.80 -0.78 -8.12
N SER A 87 16.21 -0.99 -9.37
CA SER A 87 15.76 -0.17 -10.50
C SER A 87 14.36 -0.54 -11.02
N ASP A 88 13.94 -1.82 -10.91
CA ASP A 88 12.64 -2.30 -11.39
C ASP A 88 11.51 -1.83 -10.46
N PRO A 89 10.58 -0.98 -10.94
CA PRO A 89 9.49 -0.45 -10.12
C PRO A 89 8.50 -1.54 -9.67
N GLU A 90 8.36 -2.64 -10.40
CA GLU A 90 7.50 -3.75 -9.95
C GLU A 90 8.11 -4.50 -8.77
N ILE A 91 9.42 -4.67 -8.76
CA ILE A 91 10.14 -5.27 -7.62
C ILE A 91 10.06 -4.34 -6.42
N ARG A 92 10.30 -3.03 -6.61
CA ARG A 92 10.17 -2.03 -5.53
C ARG A 92 8.77 -2.03 -4.93
N ALA A 93 7.73 -2.04 -5.77
CA ALA A 93 6.34 -2.01 -5.33
C ALA A 93 5.98 -3.24 -4.48
N VAL A 94 6.37 -4.43 -4.92
CA VAL A 94 6.14 -5.67 -4.18
C VAL A 94 6.90 -5.67 -2.86
N ALA A 95 8.16 -5.21 -2.85
CA ALA A 95 8.98 -5.12 -1.65
C ALA A 95 8.38 -4.14 -0.63
N ALA A 96 7.91 -2.96 -1.06
CA ALA A 96 7.24 -1.99 -0.21
C ALA A 96 6.00 -2.59 0.48
N ARG A 97 5.15 -3.27 -0.28
CA ARG A 97 3.96 -3.91 0.26
C ARG A 97 4.30 -5.00 1.29
N GLU A 98 5.27 -5.85 1.01
CA GLU A 98 5.63 -6.94 1.91
C GLU A 98 6.36 -6.43 3.17
N LEU A 99 7.16 -5.37 3.07
CA LEU A 99 7.71 -4.68 4.24
C LEU A 99 6.60 -4.10 5.13
N GLY A 100 5.60 -3.44 4.53
CA GLY A 100 4.45 -2.93 5.25
C GLY A 100 3.65 -4.02 5.96
N ALA A 101 3.44 -5.15 5.30
CA ALA A 101 2.72 -6.30 5.86
C ALA A 101 3.43 -6.97 7.06
N MET A 102 4.71 -6.64 7.31
CA MET A 102 5.39 -7.03 8.55
C MET A 102 4.91 -6.24 9.77
N THR A 103 4.30 -5.08 9.58
CA THR A 103 3.77 -4.19 10.63
C THR A 103 4.78 -3.86 11.74
N ARG A 104 6.06 -3.73 11.37
CA ARG A 104 7.13 -3.36 12.29
C ARG A 104 7.26 -1.85 12.39
N PRO A 105 7.15 -1.23 13.59
CA PRO A 105 7.18 0.22 13.74
C PRO A 105 8.40 0.91 13.10
N GLU A 106 9.55 0.26 13.14
CA GLU A 106 10.82 0.76 12.55
C GLU A 106 10.81 0.83 11.01
N LEU A 107 9.78 0.31 10.35
CA LEU A 107 9.64 0.38 8.89
C LEU A 107 8.74 1.55 8.44
N MET A 108 8.05 2.23 9.35
CA MET A 108 7.11 3.31 8.97
C MET A 108 7.80 4.45 8.24
N ASP A 109 8.96 4.93 8.73
CA ASP A 109 9.73 6.00 8.06
C ASP A 109 10.16 5.61 6.64
N LEU A 110 10.55 4.35 6.45
CA LEU A 110 10.94 3.84 5.14
C LEU A 110 9.74 3.78 4.19
N LEU A 111 8.60 3.32 4.67
CA LEU A 111 7.36 3.23 3.89
C LEU A 111 6.83 4.61 3.52
N ASP A 112 6.87 5.56 4.45
CA ASP A 112 6.50 6.95 4.21
C ASP A 112 7.35 7.57 3.09
N LYS A 113 8.67 7.52 3.24
CA LYS A 113 9.59 7.95 2.18
C LYS A 113 9.29 7.28 0.83
N THR A 114 8.96 5.99 0.84
CA THR A 114 8.64 5.24 -0.38
C THR A 114 7.28 5.61 -0.96
N ALA A 115 6.32 6.04 -0.14
CA ALA A 115 5.02 6.52 -0.60
C ALA A 115 5.08 7.85 -1.39
N HIS A 116 6.24 8.52 -1.38
CA HIS A 116 6.55 9.66 -2.24
C HIS A 116 7.34 9.27 -3.51
N ASP A 117 7.47 7.97 -3.83
CA ASP A 117 8.14 7.52 -5.06
C ASP A 117 7.45 8.10 -6.30
N PRO A 118 8.19 8.61 -7.31
CA PRO A 118 7.60 9.14 -8.54
C PRO A 118 6.84 8.09 -9.35
N ASN A 119 7.12 6.82 -9.15
CA ASN A 119 6.35 5.74 -9.75
C ASN A 119 5.10 5.44 -8.91
N LEU A 120 3.92 5.70 -9.47
CA LEU A 120 2.64 5.58 -8.78
C LEU A 120 2.39 4.17 -8.21
N MET A 121 2.85 3.12 -8.88
CA MET A 121 2.70 1.75 -8.39
C MET A 121 3.53 1.52 -7.12
N VAL A 122 4.74 2.05 -7.06
CA VAL A 122 5.60 1.98 -5.87
C VAL A 122 4.97 2.78 -4.73
N ALA A 123 4.59 4.03 -4.99
CA ALA A 123 3.96 4.91 -4.01
C ALA A 123 2.68 4.32 -3.42
N THR A 124 1.79 3.78 -4.26
CA THR A 124 0.54 3.16 -3.80
C THR A 124 0.76 1.88 -3.00
N ASN A 125 1.75 1.06 -3.34
CA ASN A 125 2.08 -0.14 -2.56
C ASN A 125 2.74 0.20 -1.21
N ALA A 126 3.55 1.26 -1.16
CA ALA A 126 4.12 1.75 0.10
C ALA A 126 3.02 2.32 1.02
N PHE A 127 2.11 3.15 0.46
CA PHE A 127 0.92 3.59 1.19
C PHE A 127 0.06 2.41 1.69
N GLN A 128 -0.16 1.39 0.86
CA GLN A 128 -0.85 0.18 1.29
C GLN A 128 -0.11 -0.49 2.46
N GLY A 129 1.22 -0.49 2.41
CA GLY A 129 2.05 -0.95 3.53
C GLY A 129 1.78 -0.19 4.82
N LEU A 130 1.73 1.16 4.77
CA LEU A 130 1.36 2.00 5.93
C LEU A 130 -0.08 1.72 6.40
N SER A 131 -0.98 1.36 5.50
CA SER A 131 -2.38 1.09 5.83
C SER A 131 -2.58 -0.19 6.66
N TYR A 132 -1.60 -1.09 6.74
CA TYR A 132 -1.67 -2.27 7.61
C TYR A 132 -1.48 -1.92 9.09
N TYR A 133 -0.86 -0.78 9.40
CA TYR A 133 -0.70 -0.33 10.78
C TYR A 133 -2.04 0.17 11.32
N GLN A 134 -2.50 -0.43 12.42
CA GLN A 134 -3.75 -0.06 13.06
C GLN A 134 -3.54 0.91 14.23
N ASP A 135 -2.32 1.05 14.69
CA ASP A 135 -1.94 1.97 15.76
C ASP A 135 -1.98 3.43 15.27
N ARG A 136 -2.37 4.34 16.17
CA ARG A 136 -2.38 5.79 15.92
C ARG A 136 -1.00 6.35 15.58
N ALA A 137 0.07 5.62 15.87
CA ALA A 137 1.44 5.98 15.49
C ALA A 137 1.63 6.18 13.97
N VAL A 138 0.77 5.58 13.12
CA VAL A 138 0.80 5.78 11.66
C VAL A 138 0.20 7.13 11.23
N LEU A 139 -0.60 7.78 12.08
CA LEU A 139 -1.32 9.00 11.70
C LEU A 139 -0.42 10.17 11.25
N PRO A 140 0.73 10.48 11.89
CA PRO A 140 1.64 11.51 11.39
C PRO A 140 2.07 11.28 9.95
N TYR A 141 2.40 10.05 9.57
CA TYR A 141 2.79 9.66 8.21
C TYR A 141 1.64 9.83 7.21
N LEU A 142 0.41 9.41 7.59
CA LEU A 142 -0.76 9.63 6.76
C LEU A 142 -1.05 11.12 6.53
N LEU A 143 -0.83 11.98 7.53
CA LEU A 143 -1.02 13.41 7.39
C LEU A 143 0.09 14.04 6.55
N ASP A 144 1.34 13.57 6.66
CA ASP A 144 2.46 14.02 5.82
C ASP A 144 2.18 13.74 4.33
N LEU A 145 1.70 12.55 4.01
CA LEU A 145 1.32 12.20 2.64
C LEU A 145 0.25 13.12 2.03
N THR A 146 -0.57 13.78 2.86
CA THR A 146 -1.57 14.76 2.36
C THR A 146 -0.96 16.09 1.92
N GLU A 147 0.32 16.34 2.20
CA GLU A 147 1.04 17.53 1.70
C GLU A 147 1.41 17.39 0.21
N SER A 148 1.39 16.15 -0.31
CA SER A 148 1.55 15.88 -1.73
C SER A 148 0.23 16.07 -2.48
N GLU A 149 0.27 15.91 -3.80
CA GLU A 149 -0.91 15.86 -4.68
C GLU A 149 -1.15 14.43 -5.18
N GLY A 150 -2.31 14.18 -5.75
CA GLY A 150 -2.64 12.95 -6.42
C GLY A 150 -3.29 11.89 -5.54
N LEU A 151 -3.30 10.67 -6.11
CA LEU A 151 -4.08 9.56 -5.56
C LEU A 151 -3.64 9.15 -4.14
N VAL A 152 -2.34 9.09 -3.89
CA VAL A 152 -1.80 8.65 -2.59
C VAL A 152 -2.22 9.61 -1.49
N ALA A 153 -2.16 10.93 -1.73
CA ALA A 153 -2.60 11.96 -0.79
C ALA A 153 -4.11 11.82 -0.44
N ALA A 154 -4.95 11.60 -1.46
CA ALA A 154 -6.38 11.38 -1.26
C ALA A 154 -6.68 10.10 -0.48
N MET A 155 -5.95 9.01 -0.76
CA MET A 155 -6.05 7.74 -0.02
C MET A 155 -5.57 7.91 1.42
N ALA A 156 -4.49 8.64 1.65
CA ALA A 156 -3.93 8.91 2.97
C ALA A 156 -4.91 9.69 3.86
N LEU A 157 -5.54 10.74 3.34
CA LEU A 157 -6.59 11.46 4.06
C LEU A 157 -7.77 10.55 4.41
N SER A 158 -8.22 9.75 3.44
CA SER A 158 -9.32 8.80 3.65
C SER A 158 -8.99 7.76 4.72
N ARG A 159 -7.75 7.28 4.78
CA ARG A 159 -7.28 6.35 5.81
C ARG A 159 -7.14 7.03 7.18
N ALA A 160 -6.64 8.28 7.21
CA ALA A 160 -6.51 9.07 8.42
C ALA A 160 -7.85 9.27 9.15
N MET A 161 -8.96 9.40 8.41
CA MET A 161 -10.31 9.56 8.98
C MET A 161 -10.74 8.43 9.92
N GLN A 162 -10.10 7.28 9.90
CA GLN A 162 -10.36 6.18 10.84
C GLN A 162 -9.83 6.48 12.26
N PHE A 163 -9.00 7.52 12.40
CA PHE A 163 -8.47 7.97 13.67
C PHE A 163 -9.24 9.22 14.13
N SER A 164 -9.73 9.23 15.35
CA SER A 164 -10.39 10.41 15.92
C SER A 164 -9.34 11.46 16.33
N ASP A 165 -8.93 12.32 15.40
CA ASP A 165 -7.90 13.35 15.62
C ASP A 165 -8.30 14.69 15.00
N PRO A 166 -8.29 15.79 15.77
CA PRO A 166 -8.70 17.12 15.27
C PRO A 166 -7.82 17.64 14.12
N ARG A 167 -6.58 17.18 13.98
CA ARG A 167 -5.69 17.55 12.88
C ARG A 167 -6.26 17.16 11.52
N ILE A 168 -7.03 16.08 11.45
CA ILE A 168 -7.63 15.58 10.20
C ILE A 168 -8.58 16.63 9.63
N LEU A 169 -9.44 17.23 10.47
CA LEU A 169 -10.37 18.28 10.04
C LEU A 169 -9.62 19.54 9.58
N ALA A 170 -8.57 19.93 10.31
CA ALA A 170 -7.73 21.08 9.93
C ALA A 170 -7.08 20.87 8.55
N VAL A 171 -6.53 19.69 8.30
CA VAL A 171 -5.97 19.29 6.99
C VAL A 171 -7.08 19.31 5.92
N ALA A 172 -8.23 18.71 6.18
CA ALA A 172 -9.33 18.67 5.22
C ALA A 172 -9.82 20.08 4.84
N ARG A 173 -9.96 21.01 5.80
CA ARG A 173 -10.31 22.41 5.54
C ARG A 173 -9.30 23.09 4.61
N ARG A 174 -8.00 22.89 4.83
CA ARG A 174 -6.96 23.42 3.96
C ARG A 174 -7.04 22.85 2.54
N LEU A 175 -7.27 21.54 2.43
CA LEU A 175 -7.29 20.81 1.15
C LEU A 175 -8.52 21.07 0.29
N MET A 176 -9.55 21.75 0.81
CA MET A 176 -10.67 22.26 -0.02
C MET A 176 -10.19 23.19 -1.14
N ALA A 177 -9.08 23.88 -0.96
CA ALA A 177 -8.49 24.77 -1.96
C ALA A 177 -7.54 24.09 -2.93
N SER A 178 -7.25 22.79 -2.78
CA SER A 178 -6.36 22.04 -3.67
C SER A 178 -6.84 22.07 -5.12
N LYS A 179 -5.91 22.07 -6.07
CA LYS A 179 -6.22 21.91 -7.50
C LYS A 179 -6.51 20.45 -7.86
N ASP A 180 -6.05 19.52 -7.05
CA ASP A 180 -6.26 18.09 -7.23
C ASP A 180 -7.70 17.70 -6.86
N VAL A 181 -8.48 17.28 -7.85
CA VAL A 181 -9.89 16.96 -7.67
C VAL A 181 -10.12 15.74 -6.76
N PRO A 182 -9.43 14.63 -6.91
CA PRO A 182 -9.46 13.50 -5.98
C PRO A 182 -9.21 13.91 -4.53
N LEU A 183 -8.21 14.74 -4.28
CA LEU A 183 -7.85 15.19 -2.95
C LEU A 183 -8.93 16.13 -2.37
N ARG A 184 -9.50 17.02 -3.18
CA ARG A 184 -10.65 17.85 -2.77
C ARG A 184 -11.88 17.02 -2.42
N LEU A 185 -12.15 15.95 -3.16
CA LEU A 185 -13.26 15.04 -2.85
C LEU A 185 -13.05 14.34 -1.51
N ALA A 186 -11.84 13.87 -1.25
CA ALA A 186 -11.48 13.29 0.05
C ALA A 186 -11.63 14.32 1.18
N ALA A 187 -11.20 15.56 0.95
CA ALA A 187 -11.35 16.66 1.91
C ALA A 187 -12.84 16.99 2.19
N LEU A 188 -13.67 17.09 1.16
CA LEU A 188 -15.11 17.33 1.32
C LEU A 188 -15.81 16.23 2.09
N ARG A 189 -15.40 14.96 1.86
CA ARG A 189 -15.91 13.84 2.65
C ARG A 189 -15.49 13.97 4.11
N ALA A 190 -14.22 14.26 4.37
CA ALA A 190 -13.72 14.43 5.73
C ALA A 190 -14.43 15.56 6.48
N ILE A 191 -14.69 16.71 5.80
CA ILE A 191 -15.46 17.81 6.38
C ILE A 191 -16.92 17.40 6.60
N GLY A 192 -17.51 16.65 5.68
CA GLY A 192 -18.85 16.10 5.87
C GLY A 192 -18.95 15.26 7.14
N ASP A 193 -17.97 14.38 7.39
CA ASP A 193 -17.97 13.46 8.51
C ASP A 193 -17.55 14.11 9.85
N LEU A 194 -16.62 15.08 9.82
CA LEU A 194 -15.96 15.63 11.03
C LEU A 194 -16.27 17.12 11.28
N GLY A 195 -16.73 17.86 10.26
CA GLY A 195 -16.96 19.30 10.31
C GLY A 195 -18.20 19.71 11.09
N ASP A 196 -18.35 21.01 11.26
CA ASP A 196 -19.44 21.63 12.00
C ASP A 196 -20.14 22.77 11.19
N SER A 197 -21.06 23.49 11.81
CA SER A 197 -21.80 24.57 11.17
C SER A 197 -20.92 25.70 10.61
N SER A 198 -19.70 25.88 11.11
CA SER A 198 -18.76 26.90 10.62
C SER A 198 -18.24 26.58 9.21
N ASP A 199 -18.33 25.34 8.76
CA ASP A 199 -17.91 24.91 7.42
C ASP A 199 -18.99 25.19 6.34
N LEU A 200 -20.25 25.36 6.74
CA LEU A 200 -21.38 25.51 5.82
C LEU A 200 -21.25 26.66 4.79
N PRO A 201 -20.75 27.85 5.14
CA PRO A 201 -20.61 28.95 4.17
C PRO A 201 -19.66 28.58 3.02
N ALA A 202 -18.49 27.99 3.33
CA ALA A 202 -17.50 27.59 2.34
C ALA A 202 -18.02 26.46 1.44
N LEU A 203 -18.70 25.48 2.02
CA LEU A 203 -19.31 24.37 1.27
C LEU A 203 -20.41 24.84 0.33
N ARG A 204 -21.30 25.80 0.76
CA ARG A 204 -22.33 26.39 -0.10
C ARG A 204 -21.73 27.17 -1.28
N GLN A 205 -20.65 27.93 -1.02
CA GLN A 205 -19.97 28.66 -2.09
C GLN A 205 -19.35 27.69 -3.13
N LEU A 206 -18.77 26.57 -2.67
CA LEU A 206 -18.21 25.55 -3.56
C LEU A 206 -19.31 24.86 -4.37
N ALA A 207 -20.43 24.49 -3.75
CA ALA A 207 -21.56 23.87 -4.43
C ALA A 207 -22.09 24.75 -5.56
N ALA A 208 -22.31 26.06 -5.31
CA ALA A 208 -22.79 26.99 -6.29
C ALA A 208 -21.80 27.22 -7.46
N LYS A 209 -20.50 27.32 -7.19
CA LYS A 209 -19.47 27.48 -8.24
C LYS A 209 -19.35 26.26 -9.17
N ALA A 210 -19.49 25.08 -8.65
CA ALA A 210 -19.37 23.86 -9.42
C ALA A 210 -20.62 23.59 -10.29
N GLU A 211 -21.81 24.06 -9.87
CA GLU A 211 -23.03 24.05 -10.69
C GLU A 211 -22.94 24.96 -11.92
N SER A 212 -22.18 26.06 -11.83
CA SER A 212 -21.98 26.99 -12.95
C SER A 212 -20.94 26.55 -13.96
N ALA A 213 -20.10 25.56 -13.62
CA ALA A 213 -19.18 24.93 -14.55
C ALA A 213 -19.95 23.92 -15.42
N ALA A 214 -20.16 24.28 -16.71
CA ALA A 214 -20.90 23.46 -17.66
C ALA A 214 -20.45 21.99 -17.63
N PRO A 215 -21.36 21.04 -17.85
CA PRO A 215 -21.02 19.61 -17.82
C PRO A 215 -19.95 19.33 -18.87
N ALA A 216 -18.79 18.91 -18.45
CA ALA A 216 -17.79 18.33 -19.33
C ALA A 216 -18.47 17.22 -20.14
N GLY A 217 -18.34 17.30 -21.47
CA GLY A 217 -19.12 16.55 -22.44
C GLY A 217 -19.30 15.08 -22.07
N ARG A 218 -20.42 14.54 -22.54
CA ARG A 218 -20.82 13.12 -22.37
C ARG A 218 -19.69 12.20 -22.88
N GLY A 219 -18.72 11.92 -22.02
CA GLY A 219 -17.76 10.87 -22.27
C GLY A 219 -18.46 9.52 -22.09
N PHE A 220 -18.35 8.66 -23.07
CA PHE A 220 -18.65 7.24 -22.94
C PHE A 220 -17.68 6.63 -21.93
N GLY A 221 -17.97 6.71 -20.64
CA GLY A 221 -17.15 6.13 -19.58
C GLY A 221 -18.01 5.61 -18.44
N LEU A 222 -17.72 4.40 -18.00
CA LEU A 222 -18.37 3.71 -16.86
C LEU A 222 -18.09 4.36 -15.50
N VAL A 223 -17.28 5.43 -15.46
CA VAL A 223 -16.96 6.17 -14.24
C VAL A 223 -17.71 7.50 -14.27
N PRO A 224 -18.61 7.79 -13.29
CA PRO A 224 -19.26 9.10 -13.19
C PRO A 224 -18.20 10.20 -13.08
N PRO A 225 -18.42 11.38 -13.71
CA PRO A 225 -17.53 12.51 -13.54
C PRO A 225 -17.43 12.86 -12.05
N LEU A 226 -16.21 13.19 -11.62
CA LEU A 226 -15.93 13.63 -10.25
C LEU A 226 -16.67 14.97 -9.99
N ASP A 227 -17.76 14.91 -9.23
CA ASP A 227 -18.69 16.03 -9.02
C ASP A 227 -18.46 16.67 -7.65
N LEU A 228 -17.71 17.75 -7.64
CA LEU A 228 -17.41 18.54 -6.44
C LEU A 228 -18.66 19.23 -5.87
N SER A 229 -19.63 19.63 -6.71
CA SER A 229 -20.90 20.22 -6.26
C SER A 229 -21.69 19.23 -5.44
N ARG A 230 -21.86 18.03 -5.97
CA ARG A 230 -22.54 16.94 -5.28
C ARG A 230 -21.84 16.54 -3.99
N ALA A 231 -20.52 16.49 -4.00
CA ALA A 231 -19.72 16.18 -2.80
C ALA A 231 -19.92 17.27 -1.72
N ALA A 232 -19.90 18.55 -2.09
CA ALA A 232 -20.15 19.66 -1.17
C ALA A 232 -21.58 19.62 -0.62
N GLN A 233 -22.59 19.36 -1.45
CA GLN A 233 -23.97 19.20 -1.01
C GLN A 233 -24.14 18.02 -0.04
N ASN A 234 -23.42 16.91 -0.27
CA ASN A 234 -23.42 15.78 0.65
C ASN A 234 -22.85 16.19 2.02
N ALA A 235 -21.69 16.86 2.03
CA ALA A 235 -21.08 17.36 3.27
C ALA A 235 -22.02 18.32 4.04
N ILE A 236 -22.71 19.23 3.34
CA ILE A 236 -23.71 20.12 3.94
C ILE A 236 -24.82 19.30 4.65
N ARG A 237 -25.39 18.30 3.95
CA ARG A 237 -26.44 17.45 4.55
C ARG A 237 -25.95 16.68 5.77
N GLN A 238 -24.74 16.14 5.72
CA GLN A 238 -24.14 15.41 6.85
C GLN A 238 -23.95 16.32 8.08
N ILE A 239 -23.45 17.56 7.90
CA ILE A 239 -23.29 18.50 8.99
C ILE A 239 -24.67 18.89 9.58
N GLN A 240 -25.65 19.22 8.72
CA GLN A 240 -26.98 19.61 9.16
C GLN A 240 -27.75 18.48 9.88
N SER A 241 -27.48 17.23 9.54
CA SER A 241 -28.11 16.08 10.22
C SER A 241 -27.57 15.81 11.63
N ARG A 242 -26.42 16.41 12.00
CA ARG A 242 -25.79 16.28 13.32
C ARG A 242 -26.02 17.52 14.23
N SER A 243 -26.53 18.63 13.66
CA SER A 243 -26.85 19.88 14.38
C SER A 243 -28.28 19.86 14.89
#